data_f1263c1be4d6c5d2b607584cf29a8f02
#
_entry.id   f1263c1be4d6c5d2b607584cf29a8f02
#
_cell.length_a   1.000
_cell.length_b   1.000
_cell.length_c   1.000
_cell.angle_alpha   90.00
_cell.angle_beta   90.00
_cell.angle_gamma   90.00
#
_symmetry.space_group_name_H-M   'P 1'
#
loop_
_entity.id
_entity.type
_entity.pdbx_description
1 polymer ?
#
loop_
_entity_poly.entity_id
_entity_poly.type
_entity_poly.pdbx_seq_one_letter_code
_entity_poly.pdbx_strand_id
1 'polypeptide(L)'
;MLKKFFASLATTTLLLVGFAAPAQANVSEPAFNMVSVAPVWEAGHIGEGASIAFIDQGVNLTHEYFQDQVIDGFCLYASYTSNFCPNGSKSQTGVVAASQRIVNNFPVFAENHGNMVAGIAAGKPNSVAAGGIAPGAKIVMANIDLTLEGITEAARYISQRAEANNTVALSLSFGGLFSEMPRSWLLCDTNPALEELASIIGDMRDRGIITFAAAGNTPVLDIATSVFPSCLEDVVAIGSVNAQREVSWYVTMSDKIEFLAPDFTRSADTLGYLTSSGTSAATPLVAAAFTVLKQAFPNKTSEQILLAMKQGSSKVDDVIRKQIPLINISGAYQRLASSTGTTTPSEPENPEQKVTIGTFNGYIAIYTKGYEGRRLTAKVAGKWLKVDPITLAPGKTYSLTKRNTGAGYNINVEVYIDGVLVAEDNVLTR
;
A
#
# COMPACT_ATOMS: atom_id res chain seq x y z
N MET A 1 4.52 -50.34 61.48
CA MET A 1 3.74 -49.14 61.11
C MET A 1 4.17 -48.63 59.75
N LEU A 2 3.43 -49.03 58.72
CA LEU A 2 3.73 -48.66 57.31
C LEU A 2 2.94 -47.38 56.95
N LYS A 3 3.61 -46.28 56.68
CA LYS A 3 2.99 -45.04 56.14
C LYS A 3 2.92 -45.18 54.62
N LYS A 4 1.70 -45.25 54.06
CA LYS A 4 1.44 -45.16 52.64
C LYS A 4 1.47 -43.70 52.19
N PHE A 5 2.36 -43.34 51.25
CA PHE A 5 2.33 -42.10 50.51
C PHE A 5 1.40 -42.25 49.32
N PHE A 6 0.34 -41.47 49.23
CA PHE A 6 -0.47 -41.30 48.08
C PHE A 6 0.14 -40.11 47.23
N ALA A 7 0.65 -40.43 46.06
CA ALA A 7 1.02 -39.41 45.09
C ALA A 7 -0.23 -39.06 44.23
N SER A 8 -0.71 -37.84 44.35
CA SER A 8 -1.77 -37.30 43.51
C SER A 8 -1.18 -36.82 42.18
N LEU A 9 -1.56 -37.48 41.09
CA LEU A 9 -1.23 -37.07 39.72
C LEU A 9 -2.26 -36.02 39.29
N ALA A 10 -1.86 -34.76 39.23
CA ALA A 10 -2.67 -33.70 38.66
C ALA A 10 -2.53 -33.72 37.11
N THR A 11 -3.55 -34.22 36.44
CA THR A 11 -3.65 -34.17 34.98
C THR A 11 -4.10 -32.77 34.56
N THR A 12 -3.17 -31.98 34.06
CA THR A 12 -3.47 -30.64 33.46
C THR A 12 -4.03 -30.87 32.07
N THR A 13 -5.34 -30.76 31.92
CA THR A 13 -6.01 -30.76 30.60
C THR A 13 -5.76 -29.41 29.92
N LEU A 14 -4.91 -29.41 28.89
CA LEU A 14 -4.72 -28.24 28.05
C LEU A 14 -5.95 -28.09 27.14
N LEU A 15 -6.84 -27.16 27.45
CA LEU A 15 -7.94 -26.77 26.57
C LEU A 15 -7.34 -26.02 25.38
N LEU A 16 -7.15 -26.69 24.24
CA LEU A 16 -6.96 -26.06 22.95
C LEU A 16 -8.28 -25.37 22.58
N VAL A 17 -8.33 -24.06 22.83
CA VAL A 17 -9.37 -23.21 22.24
C VAL A 17 -9.03 -23.08 20.77
N GLY A 18 -9.61 -23.94 19.95
CA GLY A 18 -9.59 -23.79 18.51
C GLY A 18 -10.36 -22.51 18.15
N PHE A 19 -9.66 -21.49 17.71
CA PHE A 19 -10.30 -20.39 17.01
C PHE A 19 -10.88 -20.95 15.72
N ALA A 20 -12.21 -21.14 15.69
CA ALA A 20 -12.90 -21.40 14.44
C ALA A 20 -12.69 -20.16 13.56
N ALA A 21 -12.03 -20.34 12.41
CA ALA A 21 -12.02 -19.32 11.38
C ALA A 21 -13.47 -18.92 11.07
N PRO A 22 -13.79 -17.62 10.94
CA PRO A 22 -15.13 -17.20 10.60
C PRO A 22 -15.56 -17.92 9.32
N ALA A 23 -16.76 -18.52 9.34
CA ALA A 23 -17.32 -19.19 8.17
C ALA A 23 -17.43 -18.15 7.05
N GLN A 24 -16.49 -18.20 6.10
CA GLN A 24 -16.56 -17.37 4.91
C GLN A 24 -17.79 -17.78 4.11
N ALA A 25 -18.56 -16.78 3.67
CA ALA A 25 -19.67 -17.05 2.77
C ALA A 25 -19.12 -17.76 1.52
N ASN A 26 -19.77 -18.86 1.10
CA ASN A 26 -19.43 -19.63 -0.11
C ASN A 26 -19.74 -18.86 -1.41
N VAL A 27 -19.63 -17.53 -1.40
CA VAL A 27 -19.83 -16.70 -2.58
C VAL A 27 -18.51 -16.64 -3.35
N SER A 28 -18.50 -17.25 -4.53
CA SER A 28 -17.32 -17.24 -5.39
C SER A 28 -17.07 -15.81 -5.93
N GLU A 29 -15.84 -15.33 -5.78
CA GLU A 29 -15.39 -14.07 -6.35
C GLU A 29 -14.21 -14.34 -7.30
N PRO A 30 -14.42 -14.27 -8.62
CA PRO A 30 -13.39 -14.57 -9.60
C PRO A 30 -12.12 -13.73 -9.47
N ALA A 31 -12.25 -12.48 -9.06
CA ALA A 31 -11.12 -11.59 -8.80
C ALA A 31 -10.22 -12.14 -7.68
N PHE A 32 -10.82 -12.72 -6.62
CA PHE A 32 -10.07 -13.29 -5.50
C PHE A 32 -9.31 -14.57 -5.89
N ASN A 33 -9.91 -15.38 -6.76
CA ASN A 33 -9.24 -16.54 -7.34
C ASN A 33 -8.04 -16.11 -8.20
N MET A 34 -8.18 -15.03 -8.97
CA MET A 34 -7.10 -14.49 -9.81
C MET A 34 -5.88 -14.08 -9.00
N VAL A 35 -6.08 -13.49 -7.83
CA VAL A 35 -4.99 -13.05 -6.93
C VAL A 35 -4.59 -14.08 -5.89
N SER A 36 -5.24 -15.25 -5.87
CA SER A 36 -4.90 -16.41 -5.01
C SER A 36 -4.89 -16.06 -3.51
N VAL A 37 -5.94 -15.42 -2.99
CA VAL A 37 -5.99 -15.04 -1.58
C VAL A 37 -6.41 -16.18 -0.66
N ALA A 38 -7.22 -17.16 -1.12
CA ALA A 38 -7.82 -18.19 -0.31
C ALA A 38 -6.82 -18.98 0.58
N PRO A 39 -5.64 -19.41 0.09
CA PRO A 39 -4.67 -20.11 0.95
C PRO A 39 -4.17 -19.28 2.14
N VAL A 40 -4.16 -17.96 2.00
CA VAL A 40 -3.72 -17.05 3.06
C VAL A 40 -4.82 -16.85 4.09
N TRP A 41 -6.07 -16.83 3.67
CA TRP A 41 -7.23 -16.86 4.56
C TRP A 41 -7.35 -18.17 5.33
N GLU A 42 -7.13 -19.31 4.67
CA GLU A 42 -7.10 -20.63 5.30
C GLU A 42 -6.00 -20.72 6.38
N ALA A 43 -4.91 -19.99 6.22
CA ALA A 43 -3.87 -19.84 7.23
C ALA A 43 -4.25 -18.90 8.39
N GLY A 44 -5.46 -18.31 8.38
CA GLY A 44 -5.98 -17.42 9.42
C GLY A 44 -5.64 -15.94 9.24
N HIS A 45 -5.09 -15.54 8.08
CA HIS A 45 -4.69 -14.17 7.84
C HIS A 45 -5.73 -13.42 7.00
N ILE A 46 -6.52 -12.59 7.66
CA ILE A 46 -7.62 -11.81 7.08
C ILE A 46 -7.48 -10.29 7.30
N GLY A 47 -6.31 -9.82 7.76
CA GLY A 47 -6.04 -8.41 8.06
C GLY A 47 -6.42 -7.98 9.48
N GLU A 48 -6.73 -8.94 10.38
CA GLU A 48 -7.15 -8.64 11.76
C GLU A 48 -6.07 -7.85 12.52
N GLY A 49 -6.51 -6.89 13.34
CA GLY A 49 -5.63 -6.04 14.12
C GLY A 49 -4.99 -4.89 13.34
N ALA A 50 -5.17 -4.80 12.03
CA ALA A 50 -4.68 -3.68 11.21
C ALA A 50 -5.84 -2.83 10.68
N SER A 51 -5.54 -1.62 10.22
CA SER A 51 -6.49 -0.78 9.48
C SER A 51 -5.93 -0.33 8.14
N ILE A 52 -6.86 -0.09 7.21
CA ILE A 52 -6.61 0.53 5.91
C ILE A 52 -7.29 1.90 5.93
N ALA A 53 -6.52 2.94 5.60
CA ALA A 53 -7.06 4.27 5.43
C ALA A 53 -7.45 4.54 3.97
N PHE A 54 -8.49 5.34 3.80
CA PHE A 54 -8.99 5.77 2.50
C PHE A 54 -9.20 7.29 2.49
N ILE A 55 -8.87 7.92 1.39
CA ILE A 55 -9.29 9.29 1.07
C ILE A 55 -10.22 9.17 -0.13
N ASP A 56 -11.52 9.46 0.05
CA ASP A 56 -12.56 9.24 -0.96
C ASP A 56 -13.85 10.02 -0.64
N GLN A 57 -15.00 9.55 -1.08
CA GLN A 57 -16.32 10.16 -0.92
C GLN A 57 -17.11 9.67 0.32
N GLY A 58 -16.44 8.98 1.24
CA GLY A 58 -17.09 8.40 2.41
C GLY A 58 -17.83 7.08 2.15
N VAL A 59 -18.41 6.50 3.20
CA VAL A 59 -19.11 5.21 3.16
C VAL A 59 -20.48 5.30 3.81
N ASN A 60 -21.40 4.43 3.41
CA ASN A 60 -22.66 4.22 4.14
C ASN A 60 -22.39 3.36 5.38
N LEU A 61 -22.27 3.99 6.55
CA LEU A 61 -22.00 3.30 7.82
C LEU A 61 -23.07 2.26 8.21
N THR A 62 -24.27 2.31 7.60
CA THR A 62 -25.33 1.34 7.87
C THR A 62 -25.34 0.15 6.92
N HIS A 63 -24.47 0.18 5.88
CA HIS A 63 -24.32 -0.95 4.97
C HIS A 63 -23.72 -2.15 5.70
N GLU A 64 -24.26 -3.35 5.47
CA GLU A 64 -23.84 -4.58 6.16
C GLU A 64 -22.35 -4.92 6.01
N TYR A 65 -21.70 -4.46 4.93
CA TYR A 65 -20.26 -4.61 4.71
C TYR A 65 -19.42 -3.84 5.72
N PHE A 66 -19.95 -2.76 6.31
CA PHE A 66 -19.16 -1.85 7.14
C PHE A 66 -19.52 -1.91 8.63
N GLN A 67 -20.43 -2.81 9.01
CA GLN A 67 -20.82 -3.00 10.42
C GLN A 67 -19.57 -3.22 11.30
N ASP A 68 -19.30 -2.31 12.24
CA ASP A 68 -18.15 -2.30 13.14
C ASP A 68 -16.75 -2.30 12.45
N GLN A 69 -16.69 -2.03 11.12
CA GLN A 69 -15.43 -1.95 10.40
C GLN A 69 -14.81 -0.55 10.47
N VAL A 70 -15.63 0.50 10.40
CA VAL A 70 -15.14 1.89 10.43
C VAL A 70 -14.85 2.30 11.87
N ILE A 71 -13.58 2.64 12.14
CA ILE A 71 -13.10 2.98 13.50
C ILE A 71 -12.76 4.46 13.67
N ASP A 72 -12.55 5.18 12.57
CA ASP A 72 -12.23 6.60 12.58
C ASP A 72 -12.61 7.25 11.24
N GLY A 73 -12.73 8.56 11.22
CA GLY A 73 -13.06 9.29 10.01
C GLY A 73 -12.71 10.77 10.07
N PHE A 74 -12.59 11.33 8.88
CA PHE A 74 -12.36 12.74 8.64
C PHE A 74 -13.29 13.21 7.52
N CYS A 75 -13.81 14.43 7.65
CA CYS A 75 -14.61 15.06 6.60
C CYS A 75 -14.11 16.49 6.38
N LEU A 76 -13.90 16.85 5.11
CA LEU A 76 -13.58 18.22 4.70
C LEU A 76 -14.11 18.50 3.28
N TYR A 77 -14.95 19.54 3.15
CA TYR A 77 -15.43 20.06 1.87
C TYR A 77 -14.91 21.49 1.69
N ALA A 78 -13.63 21.61 1.28
CA ALA A 78 -12.91 22.87 1.22
C ALA A 78 -13.42 23.81 0.12
N SER A 79 -13.76 23.27 -1.06
CA SER A 79 -14.20 24.05 -2.23
C SER A 79 -15.64 24.54 -2.17
N TYR A 80 -16.46 24.02 -1.26
CA TYR A 80 -17.89 24.33 -1.20
C TYR A 80 -18.20 25.46 -0.20
N THR A 81 -19.16 26.30 -0.55
CA THR A 81 -19.73 27.31 0.36
C THR A 81 -20.67 26.70 1.39
N SER A 82 -21.21 25.50 1.11
CA SER A 82 -22.13 24.76 1.97
C SER A 82 -21.39 23.78 2.88
N ASN A 83 -21.97 23.50 4.03
CA ASN A 83 -21.43 22.59 5.03
C ASN A 83 -21.96 21.17 4.76
N PHE A 84 -21.13 20.32 4.16
CA PHE A 84 -21.55 18.99 3.71
C PHE A 84 -21.13 17.84 4.64
N CYS A 85 -20.34 18.12 5.68
CA CYS A 85 -20.05 17.08 6.66
C CYS A 85 -21.31 16.68 7.45
N PRO A 86 -21.39 15.45 7.95
CA PRO A 86 -22.60 14.91 8.62
C PRO A 86 -23.14 15.78 9.76
N ASN A 87 -22.26 16.51 10.47
CA ASN A 87 -22.67 17.45 11.54
C ASN A 87 -23.13 18.82 11.02
N GLY A 88 -23.21 19.04 9.71
CA GLY A 88 -23.56 20.31 9.10
C GLY A 88 -22.43 21.35 9.12
N SER A 89 -21.18 20.96 9.24
CA SER A 89 -20.00 21.84 9.17
C SER A 89 -19.18 21.59 7.91
N LYS A 90 -18.14 22.42 7.68
CA LYS A 90 -17.14 22.19 6.62
C LYS A 90 -16.14 21.11 6.97
N SER A 91 -15.89 20.87 8.26
CA SER A 91 -14.91 19.88 8.73
C SER A 91 -15.45 19.14 9.94
N GLN A 92 -15.20 17.86 10.01
CA GLN A 92 -15.60 16.98 11.10
C GLN A 92 -14.58 15.85 11.25
N THR A 93 -14.44 15.33 12.50
CA THR A 93 -13.59 14.16 12.81
C THR A 93 -14.39 13.09 13.54
N GLY A 94 -13.84 11.86 13.62
CA GLY A 94 -14.45 10.70 14.26
C GLY A 94 -15.31 9.87 13.31
N VAL A 95 -15.78 8.72 13.78
CA VAL A 95 -16.43 7.69 12.93
C VAL A 95 -17.57 8.27 12.06
N VAL A 96 -18.39 9.15 12.61
CA VAL A 96 -19.52 9.74 11.86
C VAL A 96 -19.04 10.60 10.68
N ALA A 97 -17.85 11.18 10.77
CA ALA A 97 -17.27 11.96 9.68
C ALA A 97 -16.97 11.12 8.43
N ALA A 98 -16.80 9.81 8.60
CA ALA A 98 -16.61 8.85 7.49
C ALA A 98 -17.85 8.65 6.63
N SER A 99 -19.02 9.14 7.08
CA SER A 99 -20.28 8.90 6.37
C SER A 99 -20.30 9.55 4.99
N GLN A 100 -20.79 8.80 4.01
CA GLN A 100 -21.16 9.32 2.71
C GLN A 100 -22.10 10.54 2.87
N ARG A 101 -21.99 11.49 1.96
CA ARG A 101 -22.84 12.69 1.99
C ARG A 101 -24.33 12.34 1.93
N ILE A 102 -25.10 12.98 2.79
CA ILE A 102 -26.54 12.82 2.89
C ILE A 102 -27.20 14.16 2.57
N VAL A 103 -28.14 14.17 1.63
CA VAL A 103 -28.94 15.35 1.27
C VAL A 103 -30.42 15.01 1.45
N ASN A 104 -31.16 15.83 2.21
CA ASN A 104 -32.59 15.61 2.51
C ASN A 104 -32.88 14.20 3.08
N ASN A 105 -32.03 13.71 3.98
CA ASN A 105 -32.08 12.36 4.59
C ASN A 105 -31.87 11.19 3.63
N PHE A 106 -31.36 11.44 2.41
CA PHE A 106 -31.00 10.39 1.47
C PHE A 106 -29.53 10.47 1.15
N PRO A 107 -28.84 9.33 1.07
CA PRO A 107 -27.46 9.29 0.61
C PRO A 107 -27.38 9.76 -0.86
N VAL A 108 -26.31 10.44 -1.20
CA VAL A 108 -26.05 10.87 -2.58
C VAL A 108 -25.55 9.67 -3.38
N PHE A 109 -26.44 9.01 -4.11
CA PHE A 109 -26.15 7.78 -4.84
C PHE A 109 -25.01 7.92 -5.86
N ALA A 110 -24.82 9.10 -6.43
CA ALA A 110 -23.71 9.38 -7.34
C ALA A 110 -22.35 9.41 -6.63
N GLU A 111 -22.32 9.38 -5.30
CA GLU A 111 -21.13 9.38 -4.47
C GLU A 111 -20.91 8.02 -3.79
N ASN A 112 -21.12 6.92 -4.53
CA ASN A 112 -20.99 5.56 -4.01
C ASN A 112 -19.54 5.02 -4.08
N HIS A 113 -18.60 5.78 -4.63
CA HIS A 113 -17.24 5.32 -4.92
C HIS A 113 -16.49 4.89 -3.64
N GLY A 114 -16.62 5.64 -2.54
CA GLY A 114 -16.04 5.26 -1.25
C GLY A 114 -16.55 3.92 -0.71
N ASN A 115 -17.86 3.61 -0.92
CA ASN A 115 -18.44 2.29 -0.56
C ASN A 115 -17.75 1.17 -1.36
N MET A 116 -17.60 1.38 -2.66
CA MET A 116 -16.99 0.40 -3.56
C MET A 116 -15.55 0.08 -3.13
N VAL A 117 -14.71 1.09 -2.97
CA VAL A 117 -13.28 0.90 -2.68
C VAL A 117 -13.03 0.32 -1.29
N ALA A 118 -13.75 0.82 -0.28
CA ALA A 118 -13.64 0.28 1.08
C ALA A 118 -14.17 -1.16 1.16
N GLY A 119 -15.24 -1.47 0.43
CA GLY A 119 -15.81 -2.82 0.38
C GLY A 119 -14.87 -3.84 -0.29
N ILE A 120 -14.19 -3.48 -1.38
CA ILE A 120 -13.17 -4.33 -2.03
C ILE A 120 -12.03 -4.66 -1.05
N ALA A 121 -11.63 -3.71 -0.25
CA ALA A 121 -10.53 -3.90 0.68
C ALA A 121 -10.95 -4.69 1.93
N ALA A 122 -11.98 -4.23 2.65
CA ALA A 122 -12.28 -4.66 4.00
C ALA A 122 -13.77 -4.94 4.29
N GLY A 123 -14.60 -5.09 3.25
CA GLY A 123 -16.01 -5.45 3.43
C GLY A 123 -16.16 -6.79 4.15
N LYS A 124 -17.12 -6.89 5.09
CA LYS A 124 -17.45 -8.17 5.74
C LYS A 124 -18.17 -9.10 4.78
N PRO A 125 -17.77 -10.37 4.68
CA PRO A 125 -18.48 -11.36 3.86
C PRO A 125 -19.87 -11.62 4.41
N ASN A 126 -20.82 -11.88 3.51
CA ASN A 126 -22.18 -12.25 3.85
C ASN A 126 -22.78 -13.24 2.83
N SER A 127 -24.09 -13.50 2.87
CA SER A 127 -24.74 -14.44 1.95
C SER A 127 -24.84 -13.98 0.51
N VAL A 128 -24.56 -12.68 0.22
CA VAL A 128 -24.73 -12.06 -1.08
C VAL A 128 -23.40 -11.77 -1.77
N ALA A 129 -22.37 -11.46 -1.00
CA ALA A 129 -21.06 -11.09 -1.54
C ALA A 129 -19.91 -11.57 -0.64
N ALA A 130 -18.76 -11.83 -1.27
CA ALA A 130 -17.61 -12.50 -0.66
C ALA A 130 -16.85 -11.67 0.38
N GLY A 131 -17.19 -10.39 0.51
CA GLY A 131 -16.42 -9.44 1.34
C GLY A 131 -15.26 -8.82 0.59
N GLY A 132 -14.32 -8.25 1.35
CA GLY A 132 -13.06 -7.69 0.83
C GLY A 132 -11.91 -8.68 0.96
N ILE A 133 -10.75 -8.32 0.44
CA ILE A 133 -9.51 -9.11 0.54
C ILE A 133 -9.02 -9.23 2.00
N ALA A 134 -9.22 -8.18 2.79
CA ALA A 134 -8.85 -8.11 4.20
C ALA A 134 -10.09 -7.90 5.10
N PRO A 135 -11.02 -8.88 5.17
CA PRO A 135 -12.32 -8.69 5.84
C PRO A 135 -12.21 -8.53 7.37
N GLY A 136 -11.06 -8.82 7.94
CA GLY A 136 -10.75 -8.58 9.36
C GLY A 136 -10.11 -7.21 9.63
N ALA A 137 -9.68 -6.48 8.60
CA ALA A 137 -9.08 -5.16 8.76
C ALA A 137 -10.14 -4.11 9.10
N LYS A 138 -9.71 -3.07 9.83
CA LYS A 138 -10.54 -1.90 10.11
C LYS A 138 -10.37 -0.82 9.03
N ILE A 139 -11.31 0.10 8.98
CA ILE A 139 -11.38 1.18 8.00
C ILE A 139 -11.24 2.52 8.71
N VAL A 140 -10.35 3.36 8.19
CA VAL A 140 -10.29 4.79 8.47
C VAL A 140 -10.66 5.52 7.18
N MET A 141 -11.74 6.30 7.18
CA MET A 141 -12.26 6.91 5.97
C MET A 141 -12.24 8.44 6.05
N ALA A 142 -11.54 9.07 5.11
CA ALA A 142 -11.67 10.51 4.89
C ALA A 142 -12.65 10.78 3.75
N ASN A 143 -13.75 11.45 4.08
CA ASN A 143 -14.80 11.91 3.16
C ASN A 143 -14.53 13.34 2.75
N ILE A 144 -14.05 13.58 1.52
CA ILE A 144 -13.61 14.90 1.06
C ILE A 144 -14.08 15.20 -0.36
N ASP A 145 -13.92 16.46 -0.77
CA ASP A 145 -14.24 16.95 -2.12
C ASP A 145 -13.12 16.74 -3.16
N LEU A 146 -12.09 15.96 -2.82
CA LEU A 146 -10.94 15.62 -3.67
C LEU A 146 -10.16 16.84 -4.21
N THR A 147 -10.26 17.99 -3.54
CA THR A 147 -9.34 19.11 -3.77
C THR A 147 -7.96 18.80 -3.23
N LEU A 148 -6.91 19.46 -3.74
CA LEU A 148 -5.56 19.28 -3.20
C LEU A 148 -5.48 19.61 -1.71
N GLU A 149 -6.18 20.68 -1.26
CA GLU A 149 -6.30 21.03 0.15
C GLU A 149 -6.97 19.89 0.95
N GLY A 150 -8.12 19.39 0.48
CA GLY A 150 -8.83 18.30 1.13
C GLY A 150 -8.00 17.01 1.23
N ILE A 151 -7.28 16.66 0.15
CA ILE A 151 -6.39 15.49 0.11
C ILE A 151 -5.23 15.66 1.11
N THR A 152 -4.59 16.83 1.14
CA THR A 152 -3.46 17.10 2.04
C THR A 152 -3.88 17.08 3.50
N GLU A 153 -5.01 17.71 3.85
CA GLU A 153 -5.53 17.71 5.22
C GLU A 153 -5.98 16.31 5.66
N ALA A 154 -6.61 15.55 4.77
CA ALA A 154 -6.98 14.16 5.05
C ALA A 154 -5.74 13.27 5.27
N ALA A 155 -4.73 13.40 4.43
CA ALA A 155 -3.46 12.68 4.60
C ALA A 155 -2.78 13.04 5.92
N ARG A 156 -2.77 14.31 6.30
CA ARG A 156 -2.26 14.81 7.58
C ARG A 156 -3.00 14.19 8.75
N TYR A 157 -4.34 14.22 8.73
CA TYR A 157 -5.19 13.64 9.77
C TYR A 157 -4.90 12.14 9.94
N ILE A 158 -4.88 11.38 8.84
CA ILE A 158 -4.59 9.95 8.82
C ILE A 158 -3.18 9.68 9.38
N SER A 159 -2.17 10.42 8.91
CA SER A 159 -0.77 10.28 9.36
C SER A 159 -0.61 10.48 10.86
N GLN A 160 -1.27 11.50 11.43
CA GLN A 160 -1.23 11.79 12.87
C GLN A 160 -1.89 10.72 13.73
N ARG A 161 -2.88 10.01 13.21
CA ARG A 161 -3.66 9.01 13.93
C ARG A 161 -3.31 7.56 13.57
N ALA A 162 -2.37 7.38 12.65
CA ALA A 162 -2.04 6.08 12.10
C ALA A 162 -1.60 5.05 13.15
N GLU A 163 -0.82 5.47 14.15
CA GLU A 163 -0.39 4.59 15.24
C GLU A 163 -1.58 4.17 16.11
N ALA A 164 -2.43 5.12 16.52
CA ALA A 164 -3.61 4.83 17.35
C ALA A 164 -4.62 3.91 16.63
N ASN A 165 -4.73 4.02 15.32
CA ASN A 165 -5.63 3.23 14.48
C ASN A 165 -4.97 1.95 13.93
N ASN A 166 -3.69 1.71 14.22
CA ASN A 166 -2.86 0.66 13.62
C ASN A 166 -2.99 0.63 12.08
N THR A 167 -2.88 1.81 11.45
CA THR A 167 -2.98 1.96 10.00
C THR A 167 -1.70 1.51 9.33
N VAL A 168 -1.80 0.58 8.39
CA VAL A 168 -0.65 0.02 7.67
C VAL A 168 -0.64 0.38 6.18
N ALA A 169 -1.79 0.79 5.64
CA ALA A 169 -1.94 1.16 4.23
C ALA A 169 -2.86 2.38 4.08
N LEU A 170 -2.57 3.22 3.07
CA LEU A 170 -3.44 4.29 2.58
C LEU A 170 -3.81 3.99 1.13
N SER A 171 -5.11 3.98 0.81
CA SER A 171 -5.65 3.73 -0.53
C SER A 171 -6.24 5.01 -1.12
N LEU A 172 -5.73 5.43 -2.28
CA LEU A 172 -6.13 6.61 -3.04
C LEU A 172 -6.67 6.16 -4.39
N SER A 173 -7.97 5.88 -4.46
CA SER A 173 -8.61 5.34 -5.66
C SER A 173 -9.07 6.41 -6.63
N PHE A 174 -8.42 7.53 -6.65
CA PHE A 174 -8.67 8.63 -7.59
C PHE A 174 -7.38 9.00 -8.33
N GLY A 175 -7.54 9.68 -9.43
CA GLY A 175 -6.41 10.20 -10.19
C GLY A 175 -6.90 10.98 -11.39
N GLY A 176 -6.17 12.02 -11.76
CA GLY A 176 -6.51 12.85 -12.89
C GLY A 176 -5.31 13.63 -13.40
N LEU A 177 -5.40 14.00 -14.68
CA LEU A 177 -4.55 15.01 -15.28
C LEU A 177 -5.18 16.36 -14.95
N PHE A 178 -4.87 16.91 -13.79
CA PHE A 178 -5.27 18.30 -13.48
C PHE A 178 -4.51 19.26 -14.41
N SER A 179 -5.18 20.30 -14.91
CA SER A 179 -4.59 21.25 -15.87
C SER A 179 -3.32 21.94 -15.38
N GLU A 180 -3.11 21.98 -14.07
CA GLU A 180 -1.99 22.59 -13.39
C GLU A 180 -0.91 21.59 -12.94
N MET A 181 -1.14 20.28 -13.12
CA MET A 181 -0.21 19.24 -12.70
C MET A 181 0.73 18.84 -13.84
N PRO A 182 2.00 18.53 -13.51
CA PRO A 182 2.94 18.03 -14.51
C PRO A 182 2.37 16.75 -15.14
N ARG A 183 2.44 16.65 -16.47
CA ARG A 183 2.03 15.44 -17.21
C ARG A 183 3.04 14.30 -17.07
N SER A 184 4.26 14.60 -16.64
CA SER A 184 5.31 13.61 -16.44
C SER A 184 5.45 13.31 -14.94
N TRP A 185 5.44 12.05 -14.58
CA TRP A 185 5.70 11.62 -13.20
C TRP A 185 7.07 12.09 -12.68
N LEU A 186 8.06 12.29 -13.57
CA LEU A 186 9.38 12.84 -13.24
C LEU A 186 9.33 14.25 -12.62
N LEU A 187 8.24 14.97 -12.82
CA LEU A 187 8.05 16.36 -12.33
C LEU A 187 7.09 16.44 -11.14
N CYS A 188 6.48 15.36 -10.74
CA CYS A 188 5.45 15.34 -9.69
C CYS A 188 6.02 15.83 -8.35
N ASP A 189 7.11 15.20 -7.91
CA ASP A 189 7.76 15.53 -6.63
C ASP A 189 8.50 16.87 -6.63
N THR A 190 8.72 17.46 -7.81
CA THR A 190 9.33 18.79 -7.96
C THR A 190 8.29 19.91 -8.03
N ASN A 191 7.00 19.57 -8.05
CA ASN A 191 5.93 20.56 -8.06
C ASN A 191 5.74 21.15 -6.64
N PRO A 192 5.98 22.47 -6.43
CA PRO A 192 5.84 23.08 -5.11
C PRO A 192 4.45 22.94 -4.49
N ALA A 193 3.39 22.82 -5.33
CA ALA A 193 2.03 22.62 -4.83
C ALA A 193 1.83 21.23 -4.17
N LEU A 194 2.68 20.26 -4.48
CA LEU A 194 2.61 18.91 -3.96
C LEU A 194 3.61 18.63 -2.83
N GLU A 195 4.53 19.55 -2.54
CA GLU A 195 5.63 19.36 -1.59
C GLU A 195 5.14 18.89 -0.21
N GLU A 196 4.09 19.51 0.30
CA GLU A 196 3.54 19.19 1.61
C GLU A 196 2.92 17.78 1.63
N LEU A 197 2.11 17.45 0.64
CA LEU A 197 1.50 16.11 0.52
C LEU A 197 2.56 15.03 0.31
N ALA A 198 3.55 15.28 -0.55
CA ALA A 198 4.67 14.38 -0.78
C ALA A 198 5.46 14.12 0.52
N SER A 199 5.70 15.18 1.31
CA SER A 199 6.37 15.05 2.62
C SER A 199 5.56 14.20 3.60
N ILE A 200 4.23 14.39 3.68
CA ILE A 200 3.36 13.60 4.57
C ILE A 200 3.38 12.12 4.15
N ILE A 201 3.29 11.83 2.86
CA ILE A 201 3.30 10.45 2.33
C ILE A 201 4.67 9.79 2.56
N GLY A 202 5.77 10.53 2.35
CA GLY A 202 7.12 10.06 2.65
C GLY A 202 7.30 9.71 4.13
N ASP A 203 6.87 10.59 5.04
CA ASP A 203 6.89 10.33 6.47
C ASP A 203 6.04 9.12 6.88
N MET A 204 4.92 8.88 6.21
CA MET A 204 4.11 7.67 6.40
C MET A 204 4.86 6.42 5.95
N ARG A 205 5.50 6.47 4.77
CA ARG A 205 6.30 5.36 4.23
C ARG A 205 7.48 5.01 5.14
N ASP A 206 8.19 6.00 5.68
CA ASP A 206 9.30 5.79 6.64
C ASP A 206 8.83 5.10 7.94
N ARG A 207 7.57 5.31 8.34
CA ARG A 207 6.92 4.60 9.44
C ARG A 207 6.33 3.25 9.04
N GLY A 208 6.50 2.83 7.78
CA GLY A 208 6.04 1.55 7.25
C GLY A 208 4.58 1.54 6.79
N ILE A 209 3.95 2.70 6.64
CA ILE A 209 2.58 2.86 6.11
C ILE A 209 2.68 3.12 4.62
N ILE A 210 2.20 2.19 3.80
CA ILE A 210 2.33 2.29 2.34
C ILE A 210 1.11 2.94 1.72
N THR A 211 1.36 3.93 0.85
CA THR A 211 0.32 4.59 0.05
C THR A 211 0.21 3.93 -1.31
N PHE A 212 -0.99 3.48 -1.66
CA PHE A 212 -1.34 2.90 -2.96
C PHE A 212 -2.26 3.85 -3.70
N ALA A 213 -2.01 4.11 -4.99
CA ALA A 213 -2.87 4.98 -5.78
C ALA A 213 -3.17 4.42 -7.17
N ALA A 214 -4.37 4.75 -7.66
CA ALA A 214 -4.83 4.38 -8.98
C ALA A 214 -3.97 5.03 -10.07
N ALA A 215 -3.53 4.23 -11.06
CA ALA A 215 -2.74 4.73 -12.18
C ALA A 215 -3.54 5.63 -13.14
N GLY A 216 -4.88 5.62 -13.02
CA GLY A 216 -5.78 6.41 -13.86
C GLY A 216 -6.46 5.61 -14.97
N ASN A 217 -7.59 6.16 -15.45
CA ASN A 217 -8.48 5.52 -16.41
C ASN A 217 -8.56 6.30 -17.74
N THR A 218 -7.48 6.97 -18.10
CA THR A 218 -7.36 7.68 -19.37
C THR A 218 -6.21 7.05 -20.17
N PRO A 219 -6.47 6.31 -21.24
CA PRO A 219 -5.42 5.65 -22.01
C PRO A 219 -4.49 6.69 -22.63
N VAL A 220 -3.21 6.59 -22.30
CA VAL A 220 -2.14 7.44 -22.82
C VAL A 220 -1.04 6.55 -23.35
N LEU A 221 -0.54 6.86 -24.55
CA LEU A 221 0.54 6.09 -25.21
C LEU A 221 1.94 6.53 -24.80
N ASP A 222 2.05 7.40 -23.82
CA ASP A 222 3.33 7.91 -23.31
C ASP A 222 3.63 7.30 -21.93
N ILE A 223 4.60 6.41 -21.89
CA ILE A 223 5.03 5.72 -20.65
C ILE A 223 5.59 6.67 -19.56
N ALA A 224 6.00 7.87 -19.93
CA ALA A 224 6.45 8.89 -18.99
C ALA A 224 5.27 9.63 -18.33
N THR A 225 4.04 9.46 -18.82
CA THR A 225 2.86 10.11 -18.25
C THR A 225 2.31 9.28 -17.10
N SER A 226 2.14 9.91 -15.94
CA SER A 226 1.41 9.36 -14.81
C SER A 226 0.47 10.41 -14.23
N VAL A 227 -0.61 9.95 -13.60
CA VAL A 227 -1.59 10.86 -13.00
C VAL A 227 -1.26 11.10 -11.53
N PHE A 228 -1.61 12.28 -11.04
CA PHE A 228 -1.63 12.54 -9.60
C PHE A 228 -2.76 11.73 -8.93
N PRO A 229 -2.56 11.11 -7.73
CA PRO A 229 -1.35 11.13 -6.91
C PRO A 229 -0.37 9.97 -7.17
N SER A 230 -0.66 9.05 -8.10
CA SER A 230 0.19 7.89 -8.38
C SER A 230 1.58 8.26 -8.95
N CYS A 231 1.73 9.50 -9.39
CA CYS A 231 3.02 10.04 -9.87
C CYS A 231 4.02 10.31 -8.74
N LEU A 232 3.59 10.51 -7.49
CA LEU A 232 4.47 10.78 -6.36
C LEU A 232 5.43 9.61 -6.10
N GLU A 233 6.68 9.90 -5.70
CA GLU A 233 7.76 8.92 -5.55
C GLU A 233 7.38 7.82 -4.54
N ASP A 234 6.89 8.22 -3.37
CA ASP A 234 6.57 7.32 -2.26
C ASP A 234 5.20 6.64 -2.38
N VAL A 235 4.53 6.77 -3.52
CA VAL A 235 3.25 6.14 -3.82
C VAL A 235 3.44 4.94 -4.73
N VAL A 236 2.85 3.82 -4.37
CA VAL A 236 2.78 2.60 -5.17
C VAL A 236 1.63 2.72 -6.18
N ALA A 237 1.96 2.86 -7.46
CA ALA A 237 0.98 3.04 -8.53
C ALA A 237 0.38 1.70 -8.99
N ILE A 238 -0.97 1.65 -9.10
CA ILE A 238 -1.72 0.42 -9.37
C ILE A 238 -2.49 0.55 -10.68
N GLY A 239 -2.15 -0.32 -11.63
CA GLY A 239 -2.94 -0.55 -12.84
C GLY A 239 -3.95 -1.68 -12.67
N SER A 240 -4.78 -1.90 -13.69
CA SER A 240 -5.80 -2.95 -13.65
C SER A 240 -5.72 -3.95 -14.79
N VAL A 241 -6.26 -5.14 -14.54
CA VAL A 241 -6.50 -6.19 -15.53
C VAL A 241 -7.96 -6.58 -15.58
N ASN A 242 -8.40 -6.99 -16.77
CA ASN A 242 -9.72 -7.58 -17.01
C ASN A 242 -9.77 -9.08 -16.59
N ALA A 243 -10.92 -9.71 -16.79
CA ALA A 243 -11.12 -11.14 -16.49
C ALA A 243 -10.24 -12.10 -17.32
N GLN A 244 -9.72 -11.66 -18.47
CA GLN A 244 -8.79 -12.40 -19.31
C GLN A 244 -7.32 -12.24 -18.90
N ARG A 245 -7.04 -11.50 -17.81
CA ARG A 245 -5.70 -11.13 -17.33
C ARG A 245 -4.95 -10.22 -18.29
N GLU A 246 -5.64 -9.50 -19.13
CA GLU A 246 -5.08 -8.47 -19.98
C GLU A 246 -5.16 -7.13 -19.28
N VAL A 247 -4.19 -6.23 -19.51
CA VAL A 247 -4.26 -4.86 -19.02
C VAL A 247 -5.55 -4.21 -19.53
N SER A 248 -6.33 -3.62 -18.63
CA SER A 248 -7.60 -2.99 -19.00
C SER A 248 -7.34 -1.82 -19.96
N TRP A 249 -8.08 -1.75 -21.05
CA TRP A 249 -7.82 -0.86 -22.20
C TRP A 249 -7.75 0.64 -21.84
N TYR A 250 -8.34 1.03 -20.72
CA TYR A 250 -8.38 2.42 -20.27
C TYR A 250 -7.23 2.81 -19.33
N VAL A 251 -6.37 1.88 -18.89
CA VAL A 251 -5.30 2.17 -17.94
C VAL A 251 -4.35 3.22 -18.50
N THR A 252 -4.05 4.24 -17.69
CA THR A 252 -2.96 5.16 -17.98
C THR A 252 -1.64 4.44 -17.73
N MET A 253 -1.11 3.82 -18.79
CA MET A 253 0.13 3.04 -18.68
C MET A 253 1.33 3.94 -18.52
N SER A 254 2.13 3.65 -17.48
CA SER A 254 3.40 4.34 -17.22
C SER A 254 4.42 3.39 -16.62
N ASP A 255 5.69 3.80 -16.65
CA ASP A 255 6.77 3.06 -15.95
C ASP A 255 6.62 3.08 -14.43
N LYS A 256 5.80 4.00 -13.91
CA LYS A 256 5.51 4.12 -12.47
C LYS A 256 4.64 3.00 -11.93
N ILE A 257 3.85 2.29 -12.78
CA ILE A 257 2.97 1.19 -12.32
C ILE A 257 3.83 0.06 -11.73
N GLU A 258 3.57 -0.26 -10.48
CA GLU A 258 4.30 -1.31 -9.76
C GLU A 258 3.55 -2.64 -9.72
N PHE A 259 2.20 -2.59 -9.69
CA PHE A 259 1.36 -3.77 -9.68
C PHE A 259 0.14 -3.60 -10.57
N LEU A 260 -0.35 -4.74 -11.03
CA LEU A 260 -1.68 -4.88 -11.63
C LEU A 260 -2.56 -5.72 -10.68
N ALA A 261 -3.87 -5.43 -10.68
CA ALA A 261 -4.87 -6.23 -9.99
C ALA A 261 -6.19 -6.22 -10.75
N PRO A 262 -7.12 -7.17 -10.49
CA PRO A 262 -8.44 -7.19 -11.12
C PRO A 262 -9.23 -5.91 -10.88
N ASP A 263 -9.97 -5.47 -11.89
CA ASP A 263 -10.90 -4.33 -11.82
C ASP A 263 -12.37 -4.74 -11.63
N PHE A 264 -12.67 -6.02 -11.62
CA PHE A 264 -14.03 -6.59 -11.64
C PHE A 264 -14.38 -7.31 -10.33
N THR A 265 -14.45 -6.62 -9.23
CA THR A 265 -14.81 -7.18 -7.92
C THR A 265 -16.25 -6.78 -7.54
N ARG A 266 -17.04 -7.73 -7.01
CA ARG A 266 -18.33 -7.39 -6.42
C ARG A 266 -18.11 -6.70 -5.08
N SER A 267 -18.66 -5.50 -4.91
CA SER A 267 -18.47 -4.67 -3.73
C SER A 267 -19.73 -3.91 -3.34
N ALA A 268 -19.65 -3.19 -2.22
CA ALA A 268 -20.74 -2.37 -1.74
C ALA A 268 -21.05 -1.21 -2.69
N ASP A 269 -22.33 -1.00 -2.95
CA ASP A 269 -22.92 0.25 -3.45
C ASP A 269 -23.45 1.05 -2.25
N THR A 270 -24.15 2.13 -2.50
CA THR A 270 -24.78 2.93 -1.44
C THR A 270 -25.77 2.12 -0.59
N LEU A 271 -26.62 1.29 -1.19
CA LEU A 271 -27.64 0.48 -0.50
C LEU A 271 -27.60 -1.01 -0.85
N GLY A 272 -26.65 -1.44 -1.67
CA GLY A 272 -26.60 -2.82 -2.15
C GLY A 272 -25.22 -3.14 -2.68
N TYR A 273 -25.15 -3.83 -3.83
CA TYR A 273 -23.89 -4.30 -4.40
C TYR A 273 -23.78 -3.94 -5.86
N LEU A 274 -22.56 -3.65 -6.29
CA LEU A 274 -22.21 -3.44 -7.69
C LEU A 274 -20.99 -4.32 -8.08
N THR A 275 -20.78 -4.51 -9.37
CA THR A 275 -19.52 -5.01 -9.89
C THR A 275 -18.67 -3.80 -10.24
N SER A 276 -17.47 -3.75 -9.67
CA SER A 276 -16.54 -2.63 -9.84
C SER A 276 -15.92 -2.60 -11.24
N SER A 277 -15.28 -1.49 -11.55
CA SER A 277 -14.37 -1.32 -12.69
C SER A 277 -13.38 -0.20 -12.42
N GLY A 278 -12.35 -0.11 -13.25
CA GLY A 278 -11.35 0.95 -13.15
C GLY A 278 -10.15 0.58 -12.28
N THR A 279 -9.06 1.33 -12.45
CA THR A 279 -7.89 1.24 -11.57
C THR A 279 -8.26 1.59 -10.12
N SER A 280 -9.39 2.28 -9.91
CA SER A 280 -10.00 2.53 -8.60
C SER A 280 -10.37 1.26 -7.84
N ALA A 281 -10.76 0.18 -8.56
CA ALA A 281 -11.08 -1.11 -7.95
C ALA A 281 -9.82 -1.94 -7.65
N ALA A 282 -8.83 -1.87 -8.52
CA ALA A 282 -7.56 -2.58 -8.36
C ALA A 282 -6.74 -2.07 -7.16
N THR A 283 -6.79 -0.76 -6.90
CA THR A 283 -5.99 -0.10 -5.85
C THR A 283 -6.28 -0.63 -4.44
N PRO A 284 -7.53 -0.63 -3.95
CA PRO A 284 -7.86 -1.13 -2.62
C PRO A 284 -7.61 -2.62 -2.48
N LEU A 285 -7.71 -3.39 -3.56
CA LEU A 285 -7.39 -4.81 -3.56
C LEU A 285 -5.91 -5.03 -3.22
N VAL A 286 -4.99 -4.25 -3.83
CA VAL A 286 -3.55 -4.35 -3.54
C VAL A 286 -3.24 -3.85 -2.13
N ALA A 287 -3.85 -2.74 -1.69
CA ALA A 287 -3.71 -2.23 -0.33
C ALA A 287 -4.14 -3.27 0.73
N ALA A 288 -5.24 -3.96 0.48
CA ALA A 288 -5.74 -5.02 1.35
C ALA A 288 -4.85 -6.27 1.33
N ALA A 289 -4.31 -6.64 0.17
CA ALA A 289 -3.34 -7.73 0.05
C ALA A 289 -2.06 -7.45 0.86
N PHE A 290 -1.55 -6.21 0.78
CA PHE A 290 -0.44 -5.77 1.63
C PHE A 290 -0.80 -5.87 3.12
N THR A 291 -2.00 -5.45 3.50
CA THR A 291 -2.48 -5.48 4.90
C THR A 291 -2.55 -6.91 5.44
N VAL A 292 -3.08 -7.86 4.67
CA VAL A 292 -3.11 -9.29 5.04
C VAL A 292 -1.70 -9.85 5.23
N LEU A 293 -0.78 -9.51 4.32
CA LEU A 293 0.62 -9.95 4.43
C LEU A 293 1.34 -9.29 5.60
N LYS A 294 1.04 -8.03 5.91
CA LYS A 294 1.60 -7.33 7.08
C LYS A 294 1.13 -7.94 8.39
N GLN A 295 -0.15 -8.35 8.48
CA GLN A 295 -0.66 -9.13 9.61
C GLN A 295 0.05 -10.49 9.74
N ALA A 296 0.24 -11.20 8.62
CA ALA A 296 0.88 -12.51 8.61
C ALA A 296 2.37 -12.45 9.01
N PHE A 297 3.03 -11.34 8.68
CA PHE A 297 4.47 -11.16 8.89
C PHE A 297 4.78 -9.81 9.57
N PRO A 298 4.36 -9.61 10.82
CA PRO A 298 4.48 -8.32 11.51
C PRO A 298 5.93 -7.85 11.68
N ASN A 299 6.88 -8.77 11.73
CA ASN A 299 8.32 -8.49 11.88
C ASN A 299 9.03 -8.16 10.55
N LYS A 300 8.36 -8.31 9.41
CA LYS A 300 8.92 -7.90 8.13
C LYS A 300 8.65 -6.42 7.89
N THR A 301 9.64 -5.72 7.32
CA THR A 301 9.46 -4.34 6.91
C THR A 301 8.45 -4.25 5.76
N SER A 302 7.84 -3.10 5.58
CA SER A 302 6.89 -2.86 4.48
C SER A 302 7.55 -3.05 3.12
N GLU A 303 8.82 -2.65 2.97
CA GLU A 303 9.58 -2.86 1.74
C GLU A 303 9.86 -4.35 1.47
N GLN A 304 10.14 -5.15 2.50
CA GLN A 304 10.29 -6.60 2.35
C GLN A 304 8.98 -7.26 1.88
N ILE A 305 7.84 -6.78 2.38
CA ILE A 305 6.53 -7.26 1.95
C ILE A 305 6.26 -6.86 0.49
N LEU A 306 6.49 -5.59 0.12
CA LEU A 306 6.33 -5.12 -1.27
C LEU A 306 7.23 -5.90 -2.23
N LEU A 307 8.49 -6.16 -1.84
CA LEU A 307 9.39 -6.98 -2.64
C LEU A 307 8.88 -8.41 -2.83
N ALA A 308 8.41 -9.04 -1.76
CA ALA A 308 7.81 -10.37 -1.83
C ALA A 308 6.56 -10.39 -2.71
N MET A 309 5.72 -9.34 -2.65
CA MET A 309 4.59 -9.16 -3.55
C MET A 309 5.03 -9.07 -5.01
N LYS A 310 6.06 -8.28 -5.33
CA LYS A 310 6.61 -8.18 -6.70
C LYS A 310 7.16 -9.52 -7.21
N GLN A 311 7.92 -10.22 -6.36
CA GLN A 311 8.55 -11.49 -6.71
C GLN A 311 7.57 -12.66 -6.75
N GLY A 312 6.52 -12.66 -5.93
CA GLY A 312 5.46 -13.67 -5.90
C GLY A 312 4.43 -13.52 -7.02
N SER A 313 4.37 -12.36 -7.66
CA SER A 313 3.42 -12.01 -8.71
C SER A 313 3.67 -12.78 -10.02
N SER A 314 2.57 -13.12 -10.71
CA SER A 314 2.66 -13.47 -12.14
C SER A 314 2.98 -12.22 -12.97
N LYS A 315 3.38 -12.41 -14.22
CA LYS A 315 3.78 -11.31 -15.09
C LYS A 315 2.79 -11.16 -16.23
N VAL A 316 2.42 -9.91 -16.53
CA VAL A 316 1.54 -9.55 -17.64
C VAL A 316 2.29 -8.61 -18.57
N ASP A 317 2.13 -8.83 -19.86
CA ASP A 317 2.67 -7.97 -20.89
C ASP A 317 1.56 -7.07 -21.46
N ASP A 318 1.88 -5.80 -21.65
CA ASP A 318 1.11 -4.87 -22.45
C ASP A 318 1.88 -4.49 -23.72
N VAL A 319 1.24 -3.79 -24.63
CA VAL A 319 1.87 -3.32 -25.89
C VAL A 319 3.02 -2.34 -25.64
N ILE A 320 2.92 -1.56 -24.55
CA ILE A 320 3.89 -0.52 -24.19
C ILE A 320 4.93 -1.08 -23.21
N ARG A 321 4.52 -1.93 -22.27
CA ARG A 321 5.35 -2.38 -21.15
C ARG A 321 5.27 -3.89 -20.95
N LYS A 322 6.40 -4.51 -20.59
CA LYS A 322 6.53 -5.95 -20.38
C LYS A 322 6.76 -6.30 -18.91
N GLN A 323 6.40 -7.53 -18.54
CA GLN A 323 6.68 -8.13 -17.24
C GLN A 323 6.12 -7.35 -16.05
N ILE A 324 4.92 -6.75 -16.22
CA ILE A 324 4.25 -5.99 -15.15
C ILE A 324 3.73 -6.99 -14.10
N PRO A 325 3.99 -6.80 -12.80
CA PRO A 325 3.53 -7.71 -11.77
C PRO A 325 2.00 -7.70 -11.63
N LEU A 326 1.32 -8.82 -11.94
CA LEU A 326 -0.06 -9.08 -11.54
C LEU A 326 -0.03 -9.77 -10.18
N ILE A 327 -0.60 -9.12 -9.17
CA ILE A 327 -0.52 -9.56 -7.78
C ILE A 327 -0.96 -11.03 -7.58
N ASN A 328 -0.18 -11.75 -6.78
CA ASN A 328 -0.49 -13.09 -6.29
C ASN A 328 -0.18 -13.16 -4.80
N ILE A 329 -1.22 -13.16 -3.97
CA ILE A 329 -1.09 -13.03 -2.51
C ILE A 329 -0.46 -14.30 -1.91
N SER A 330 -0.87 -15.48 -2.37
CA SER A 330 -0.28 -16.75 -1.94
C SER A 330 1.19 -16.86 -2.32
N GLY A 331 1.57 -16.42 -3.54
CA GLY A 331 2.97 -16.40 -3.97
C GLY A 331 3.85 -15.49 -3.11
N ALA A 332 3.33 -14.31 -2.73
CA ALA A 332 4.01 -13.41 -1.80
C ALA A 332 4.13 -14.00 -0.38
N TYR A 333 3.04 -14.61 0.11
CA TYR A 333 3.01 -15.28 1.42
C TYR A 333 4.06 -16.38 1.52
N GLN A 334 4.15 -17.26 0.50
CA GLN A 334 5.12 -18.35 0.47
C GLN A 334 6.57 -17.85 0.49
N ARG A 335 6.86 -16.75 -0.22
CA ARG A 335 8.18 -16.12 -0.20
C ARG A 335 8.55 -15.57 1.17
N LEU A 336 7.62 -14.87 1.83
CA LEU A 336 7.81 -14.35 3.17
C LEU A 336 8.00 -15.46 4.20
N ALA A 337 7.22 -16.55 4.09
CA ALA A 337 7.30 -17.71 4.96
C ALA A 337 8.63 -18.48 4.79
N SER A 338 9.13 -18.60 3.56
CA SER A 338 10.41 -19.29 3.29
C SER A 338 11.63 -18.46 3.69
N SER A 339 11.48 -17.14 3.85
CA SER A 339 12.55 -16.23 4.29
C SER A 339 12.69 -16.15 5.82
N THR A 340 12.37 -17.21 6.58
CA THR A 340 12.59 -17.30 8.02
C THR A 340 14.06 -17.54 8.34
N GLY A 341 14.88 -16.53 8.18
CA GLY A 341 16.28 -16.51 8.59
C GLY A 341 16.77 -15.07 8.66
N THR A 342 17.12 -14.65 9.87
CA THR A 342 17.93 -13.48 10.25
C THR A 342 18.11 -12.41 9.17
N THR A 343 17.62 -11.20 9.43
CA THR A 343 18.01 -9.97 8.74
C THR A 343 19.42 -9.57 9.14
N THR A 344 20.37 -10.41 8.83
CA THR A 344 21.73 -9.98 8.56
C THR A 344 21.72 -9.51 7.10
N PRO A 345 22.45 -8.45 6.71
CA PRO A 345 22.68 -8.15 5.31
C PRO A 345 23.01 -9.47 4.62
N SER A 346 22.25 -9.87 3.60
CA SER A 346 22.54 -11.14 2.93
C SER A 346 23.95 -11.05 2.42
N GLU A 347 24.84 -11.89 2.98
CA GLU A 347 26.13 -12.14 2.39
C GLU A 347 25.88 -12.42 0.90
N PRO A 348 26.61 -11.80 -0.03
CA PRO A 348 26.32 -11.89 -1.44
C PRO A 348 26.22 -13.36 -1.86
N GLU A 349 25.13 -13.75 -2.49
CA GLU A 349 24.87 -15.13 -2.96
C GLU A 349 25.96 -15.63 -3.94
N ASN A 350 26.80 -14.70 -4.39
CA ASN A 350 27.96 -14.95 -5.25
C ASN A 350 29.18 -14.25 -4.62
N PRO A 351 30.29 -14.95 -4.37
CA PRO A 351 31.51 -14.38 -3.79
C PRO A 351 32.15 -13.26 -4.65
N GLU A 352 31.68 -13.07 -5.88
CA GLU A 352 32.07 -11.93 -6.72
C GLU A 352 31.23 -10.68 -6.50
N GLN A 353 30.07 -10.77 -5.79
CA GLN A 353 29.21 -9.63 -5.52
C GLN A 353 29.78 -8.79 -4.39
N LYS A 354 29.95 -7.50 -4.62
CA LYS A 354 30.47 -6.55 -3.64
C LYS A 354 29.80 -5.19 -3.75
N VAL A 355 29.45 -4.64 -2.60
CA VAL A 355 29.03 -3.23 -2.45
C VAL A 355 30.04 -2.55 -1.52
N THR A 356 30.55 -1.39 -1.92
CA THR A 356 31.44 -0.56 -1.09
C THR A 356 30.86 0.85 -1.05
N ILE A 357 30.67 1.36 0.17
CA ILE A 357 30.18 2.71 0.42
C ILE A 357 31.39 3.56 0.87
N GLY A 358 31.50 4.78 0.36
CA GLY A 358 32.59 5.67 0.72
C GLY A 358 32.32 7.11 0.31
N THR A 359 33.32 7.97 0.42
CA THR A 359 33.25 9.36 -0.08
C THR A 359 34.24 9.58 -1.20
N PHE A 360 33.82 10.28 -2.23
CA PHE A 360 34.68 10.69 -3.34
C PHE A 360 34.33 12.13 -3.76
N ASN A 361 35.31 13.02 -3.73
CA ASN A 361 35.16 14.45 -4.06
C ASN A 361 34.00 15.16 -3.31
N GLY A 362 33.78 14.81 -2.04
CA GLY A 362 32.69 15.39 -1.22
C GLY A 362 31.31 14.81 -1.49
N TYR A 363 31.24 13.71 -2.25
CA TYR A 363 30.00 12.96 -2.50
C TYR A 363 30.05 11.62 -1.80
N ILE A 364 28.89 11.11 -1.36
CA ILE A 364 28.76 9.70 -0.98
C ILE A 364 28.80 8.89 -2.28
N ALA A 365 29.72 7.95 -2.36
CA ALA A 365 29.94 7.11 -3.52
C ALA A 365 29.63 5.66 -3.17
N ILE A 366 28.92 4.97 -4.06
CA ILE A 366 28.65 3.54 -3.98
C ILE A 366 29.33 2.87 -5.17
N TYR A 367 30.21 1.91 -4.87
CA TYR A 367 30.77 1.02 -5.87
C TYR A 367 30.09 -0.34 -5.76
N THR A 368 29.66 -0.91 -6.91
CA THR A 368 29.07 -2.24 -6.97
C THR A 368 29.80 -3.12 -7.98
N LYS A 369 29.93 -4.42 -7.66
CA LYS A 369 30.43 -5.45 -8.55
C LYS A 369 29.52 -6.66 -8.49
N GLY A 370 29.22 -7.30 -9.61
CA GLY A 370 28.39 -8.51 -9.71
C GLY A 370 26.88 -8.27 -9.56
N TYR A 371 26.43 -7.00 -9.70
CA TYR A 371 25.02 -6.61 -9.65
C TYR A 371 24.56 -5.92 -10.94
N GLU A 372 25.26 -6.12 -12.04
CA GLU A 372 24.97 -5.48 -13.33
C GLU A 372 23.55 -5.81 -13.80
N GLY A 373 22.85 -4.80 -14.31
CA GLY A 373 21.44 -4.89 -14.71
C GLY A 373 20.41 -4.80 -13.57
N ARG A 374 20.88 -4.82 -12.30
CA ARG A 374 20.01 -4.68 -11.12
C ARG A 374 19.78 -3.19 -10.79
N ARG A 375 18.75 -2.92 -10.00
CA ARG A 375 18.36 -1.54 -9.61
C ARG A 375 18.90 -1.19 -8.24
N LEU A 376 19.64 -0.08 -8.15
CA LEU A 376 20.19 0.44 -6.90
C LEU A 376 19.34 1.58 -6.38
N THR A 377 19.01 1.53 -5.09
CA THR A 377 18.47 2.65 -4.31
C THR A 377 19.26 2.77 -3.00
N ALA A 378 19.22 3.91 -2.36
CA ALA A 378 19.90 4.10 -1.08
C ALA A 378 19.14 5.04 -0.15
N LYS A 379 19.29 4.83 1.17
CA LYS A 379 18.93 5.80 2.20
C LYS A 379 20.15 6.47 2.74
N VAL A 380 20.05 7.76 3.02
CA VAL A 380 21.11 8.55 3.67
C VAL A 380 20.50 9.24 4.88
N ALA A 381 21.07 8.99 6.06
CA ALA A 381 20.55 9.45 7.35
C ALA A 381 19.06 9.09 7.56
N GLY A 382 18.68 7.86 7.18
CA GLY A 382 17.32 7.33 7.32
C GLY A 382 16.32 7.83 6.27
N LYS A 383 16.72 8.70 5.34
CA LYS A 383 15.86 9.20 4.25
C LYS A 383 16.25 8.57 2.93
N TRP A 384 15.25 8.13 2.15
CA TRP A 384 15.50 7.68 0.78
C TRP A 384 16.11 8.81 -0.03
N LEU A 385 17.17 8.49 -0.75
CA LEU A 385 17.70 9.45 -1.72
C LEU A 385 16.71 9.60 -2.87
N LYS A 386 16.36 10.85 -3.18
CA LYS A 386 15.60 11.20 -4.38
C LYS A 386 16.49 11.05 -5.61
N VAL A 387 16.80 9.83 -5.98
CA VAL A 387 17.46 9.45 -7.23
C VAL A 387 16.67 8.35 -7.86
N ASP A 388 16.46 8.44 -9.17
CA ASP A 388 15.92 7.33 -9.94
C ASP A 388 16.67 6.05 -9.60
N PRO A 389 15.98 4.91 -9.44
CA PRO A 389 16.67 3.65 -9.26
C PRO A 389 17.69 3.47 -10.38
N ILE A 390 18.96 3.54 -10.02
CA ILE A 390 20.05 3.49 -10.99
C ILE A 390 20.18 2.05 -11.47
N THR A 391 20.02 1.81 -12.77
CA THR A 391 20.41 0.53 -13.37
C THR A 391 21.91 0.39 -13.35
N LEU A 392 22.40 -0.62 -12.66
CA LEU A 392 23.83 -0.83 -12.45
C LEU A 392 24.52 -1.28 -13.75
N ALA A 393 25.60 -0.60 -14.09
CA ALA A 393 26.47 -0.96 -15.21
C ALA A 393 27.81 -1.52 -14.71
N PRO A 394 28.47 -2.41 -15.49
CA PRO A 394 29.72 -3.03 -15.07
C PRO A 394 30.80 -2.01 -14.70
N GLY A 395 31.41 -2.18 -13.51
CA GLY A 395 32.56 -1.42 -13.07
C GLY A 395 32.36 0.07 -12.82
N LYS A 396 31.10 0.55 -12.69
CA LYS A 396 30.80 1.95 -12.41
C LYS A 396 30.66 2.23 -10.93
N THR A 397 31.11 3.41 -10.53
CA THR A 397 30.87 4.01 -9.21
C THR A 397 29.75 5.03 -9.34
N TYR A 398 28.82 5.01 -8.42
CA TYR A 398 27.66 5.90 -8.39
C TYR A 398 27.80 6.91 -7.27
N SER A 399 27.56 8.19 -7.58
CA SER A 399 27.54 9.28 -6.60
C SER A 399 26.09 9.62 -6.24
N LEU A 400 25.76 9.52 -4.95
CA LEU A 400 24.38 9.57 -4.46
C LEU A 400 23.91 10.94 -4.01
N THR A 401 24.77 11.92 -3.78
CA THR A 401 24.35 13.21 -3.25
C THR A 401 24.91 14.38 -4.02
N LYS A 402 24.09 15.40 -4.27
CA LYS A 402 24.56 16.74 -4.60
C LYS A 402 25.11 17.40 -3.33
N ARG A 403 26.33 17.86 -3.41
CA ARG A 403 27.08 18.88 -2.68
C ARG A 403 26.35 19.67 -1.58
N ASN A 404 26.08 19.11 -0.38
CA ASN A 404 25.75 19.89 0.81
C ASN A 404 25.75 19.07 2.11
N THR A 405 26.50 17.99 2.18
CA THR A 405 26.86 17.43 3.47
C THR A 405 28.05 18.25 3.97
N GLY A 406 27.84 19.10 4.96
CA GLY A 406 28.95 19.81 5.61
C GLY A 406 30.04 18.84 6.07
N ALA A 407 31.30 19.24 6.02
CA ALA A 407 32.42 18.40 6.43
C ALA A 407 32.30 18.02 7.92
N GLY A 408 32.63 16.75 8.24
CA GLY A 408 32.75 16.26 9.62
C GLY A 408 31.52 15.57 10.21
N TYR A 409 30.50 15.29 9.41
CA TYR A 409 29.32 14.52 9.88
C TYR A 409 29.49 13.03 9.57
N ASN A 410 29.16 12.19 10.55
CA ASN A 410 29.05 10.75 10.36
C ASN A 410 27.61 10.43 9.90
N ILE A 411 27.45 9.96 8.67
CA ILE A 411 26.15 9.77 8.03
C ILE A 411 25.95 8.28 7.78
N ASN A 412 24.86 7.73 8.30
CA ASN A 412 24.45 6.36 7.99
C ASN A 412 23.96 6.27 6.54
N VAL A 413 24.46 5.28 5.81
CA VAL A 413 24.08 5.00 4.40
C VAL A 413 23.69 3.54 4.28
N GLU A 414 22.46 3.31 3.89
CA GLU A 414 21.91 1.99 3.57
C GLU A 414 21.79 1.86 2.05
N VAL A 415 22.31 0.77 1.47
CA VAL A 415 22.25 0.49 0.03
C VAL A 415 21.35 -0.70 -0.21
N TYR A 416 20.39 -0.52 -1.09
CA TYR A 416 19.42 -1.53 -1.51
C TYR A 416 19.63 -1.86 -2.98
N ILE A 417 19.62 -3.15 -3.31
CA ILE A 417 19.61 -3.63 -4.70
C ILE A 417 18.34 -4.43 -4.90
N ASP A 418 17.51 -4.01 -5.85
CA ASP A 418 16.14 -4.52 -6.08
C ASP A 418 15.28 -4.53 -4.80
N GLY A 419 15.45 -3.52 -3.94
CA GLY A 419 14.73 -3.39 -2.68
C GLY A 419 15.26 -4.25 -1.52
N VAL A 420 16.37 -4.97 -1.70
CA VAL A 420 17.02 -5.75 -0.64
C VAL A 420 18.20 -4.96 -0.08
N LEU A 421 18.26 -4.79 1.24
CA LEU A 421 19.43 -4.18 1.91
C LEU A 421 20.65 -5.09 1.70
N VAL A 422 21.66 -4.57 1.00
CA VAL A 422 22.88 -5.31 0.66
C VAL A 422 24.13 -4.74 1.32
N ALA A 423 24.09 -3.49 1.75
CA ALA A 423 25.18 -2.86 2.51
C ALA A 423 24.65 -1.72 3.38
N GLU A 424 25.29 -1.54 4.52
CA GLU A 424 25.07 -0.41 5.44
C GLU A 424 26.44 0.03 5.98
N ASP A 425 26.69 1.34 5.98
CA ASP A 425 27.91 1.91 6.54
C ASP A 425 27.69 3.33 7.05
N ASN A 426 28.53 3.75 8.00
CA ASN A 426 28.59 5.12 8.49
C ASN A 426 29.73 5.86 7.81
N VAL A 427 29.41 6.80 6.96
CA VAL A 427 30.36 7.52 6.12
C VAL A 427 30.67 8.88 6.72
N LEU A 428 31.95 9.16 6.96
CA LEU A 428 32.41 10.47 7.40
C LEU A 428 32.54 11.41 6.18
N THR A 429 31.70 12.44 6.15
CA THR A 429 31.77 13.48 5.10
C THR A 429 32.99 14.37 5.33
N ARG A 430 33.82 14.55 4.30
CA ARG A 430 35.02 15.39 4.32
C ARG A 430 34.88 16.61 3.41
#